data_e59fc2d0d73973cf855d690d3fb55123
#
_entry.id   e59fc2d0d73973cf855d690d3fb55123
#
_cell.length_a   1.000
_cell.length_b   1.000
_cell.length_c   1.000
_cell.angle_alpha   90.00
_cell.angle_beta   90.00
_cell.angle_gamma   90.00
#
_symmetry.space_group_name_H-M   'P 1'
#
loop_
_entity.id
_entity.type
_entity.pdbx_description
1 polymer ?
#
loop_
_entity_poly.entity_id
_entity_poly.type
_entity_poly.pdbx_seq_one_letter_code
_entity_poly.pdbx_strand_id
1 'polypeptide(L)'
;MSVAGAVLDENGRFLVIRRADNGRWELPGGVLELAETPEDGVCREVWEETGIHVEVDRLTGVYKNTARGVVALVFRCKPSGGAERPSPESTDVVWLTPGEVAERMGEVYAIRLLDALDPNTPHVRSHDGHRLIPTR
;
A
#
# COMPACT_ATOMS: atom_id res chain seq x y z
N MET A 1 5.67 8.84 10.28
CA MET A 1 5.28 8.81 8.85
C MET A 1 5.53 7.45 8.27
N SER A 2 4.61 6.96 7.48
CA SER A 2 4.74 5.67 6.81
C SER A 2 4.63 5.80 5.30
N VAL A 3 5.12 4.78 4.59
CA VAL A 3 5.06 4.69 3.13
C VAL A 3 4.53 3.32 2.74
N ALA A 4 3.83 3.24 1.61
CA ALA A 4 3.31 1.99 1.09
C ALA A 4 3.29 2.01 -0.44
N GLY A 5 3.34 0.83 -1.03
CA GLY A 5 3.28 0.65 -2.48
C GLY A 5 1.94 0.13 -2.96
N ALA A 6 1.34 0.86 -3.90
CA ALA A 6 0.25 0.34 -4.72
C ALA A 6 0.89 -0.27 -5.97
N VAL A 7 1.29 -1.52 -5.85
CA VAL A 7 2.04 -2.23 -6.90
C VAL A 7 1.06 -2.89 -7.86
N LEU A 8 1.02 -2.38 -9.08
CA LEU A 8 0.09 -2.82 -10.11
C LEU A 8 0.86 -3.52 -11.24
N ASP A 9 0.50 -4.77 -11.52
CA ASP A 9 1.11 -5.53 -12.61
C ASP A 9 0.44 -5.25 -13.96
N GLU A 10 0.97 -5.85 -15.04
CA GLU A 10 0.45 -5.68 -16.39
C GLU A 10 -0.97 -6.28 -16.59
N ASN A 11 -1.39 -7.15 -15.68
CA ASN A 11 -2.72 -7.77 -15.73
C ASN A 11 -3.76 -6.99 -14.90
N GLY A 12 -3.39 -5.83 -14.37
CA GLY A 12 -4.29 -4.99 -13.58
C GLY A 12 -4.55 -5.52 -12.18
N ARG A 13 -3.61 -6.29 -11.60
CA ARG A 13 -3.72 -6.80 -10.24
C ARG A 13 -2.76 -6.11 -9.31
N PHE A 14 -3.20 -5.93 -8.06
CA PHE A 14 -2.41 -5.31 -7.00
C PHE A 14 -1.75 -6.35 -6.10
N LEU A 15 -0.50 -6.08 -5.73
CA LEU A 15 0.24 -6.86 -4.77
C LEU A 15 -0.23 -6.51 -3.35
N VAL A 16 -0.69 -7.50 -2.61
CA VAL A 16 -1.15 -7.31 -1.23
C VAL A 16 -0.56 -8.37 -0.32
N ILE A 17 -0.49 -8.04 0.96
CA ILE A 17 -0.01 -8.94 2.00
C ILE A 17 -1.11 -9.22 3.01
N ARG A 18 -1.03 -10.39 3.63
CA ARG A 18 -1.83 -10.71 4.80
C ARG A 18 -0.94 -10.60 6.04
N ARG A 19 -1.32 -9.75 6.97
CA ARG A 19 -0.52 -9.53 8.18
C ARG A 19 -0.52 -10.77 9.09
N ALA A 20 0.67 -11.11 9.61
CA ALA A 20 0.82 -12.24 10.52
C ALA A 20 0.14 -11.98 11.88
N ASP A 21 0.10 -10.71 12.33
CA ASP A 21 -0.41 -10.34 13.66
C ASP A 21 -1.93 -10.34 13.77
N ASN A 22 -2.65 -9.90 12.73
CA ASN A 22 -4.12 -9.77 12.78
C ASN A 22 -4.86 -10.42 11.62
N GLY A 23 -4.17 -10.99 10.64
CA GLY A 23 -4.76 -11.64 9.48
C GLY A 23 -5.44 -10.71 8.48
N ARG A 24 -5.27 -9.41 8.60
CA ARG A 24 -5.85 -8.43 7.68
C ARG A 24 -5.02 -8.27 6.43
N TRP A 25 -5.70 -7.96 5.34
CA TRP A 25 -5.06 -7.68 4.05
C TRP A 25 -4.70 -6.21 3.95
N GLU A 26 -3.45 -5.91 3.59
CA GLU A 26 -2.92 -4.56 3.48
C GLU A 26 -1.98 -4.43 2.29
N LEU A 27 -1.65 -3.16 1.94
CA LEU A 27 -0.57 -2.85 1.02
C LEU A 27 0.76 -3.17 1.69
N PRO A 28 1.78 -3.60 0.94
CA PRO A 28 3.14 -3.65 1.48
C PRO A 28 3.62 -2.23 1.80
N GLY A 29 4.15 -2.05 2.99
CA GLY A 29 4.62 -0.75 3.47
C GLY A 29 5.05 -0.79 4.92
N GLY A 30 5.51 0.32 5.43
CA GLY A 30 5.96 0.44 6.80
C GLY A 30 6.50 1.83 7.12
N VAL A 31 7.23 1.92 8.23
CA VAL A 31 7.78 3.17 8.73
C VAL A 31 8.92 3.65 7.84
N LEU A 32 8.85 4.93 7.43
CA LEU A 32 9.93 5.56 6.69
C LEU A 32 11.09 5.86 7.65
N GLU A 33 12.28 5.43 7.28
CA GLU A 33 13.49 5.67 8.07
C GLU A 33 13.98 7.12 7.89
N LEU A 34 14.67 7.65 8.91
CA LEU A 34 15.06 9.06 8.95
C LEU A 34 15.89 9.51 7.73
N ALA A 35 16.80 8.67 7.28
CA ALA A 35 17.76 9.05 6.23
C ALA A 35 17.32 8.61 4.84
N GLU A 36 16.18 7.95 4.68
CA GLU A 36 15.76 7.49 3.36
C GLU A 36 14.72 8.41 2.72
N THR A 37 14.75 8.50 1.39
CA THR A 37 13.71 9.20 0.65
C THR A 37 12.43 8.36 0.70
N PRO A 38 11.23 8.98 0.56
CA PRO A 38 9.99 8.22 0.50
C PRO A 38 9.99 7.13 -0.56
N GLU A 39 10.53 7.41 -1.73
CA GLU A 39 10.59 6.45 -2.84
C GLU A 39 11.49 5.25 -2.50
N ASP A 40 12.66 5.49 -1.92
CA ASP A 40 13.55 4.42 -1.49
C ASP A 40 12.91 3.58 -0.37
N GLY A 41 12.19 4.24 0.53
CA GLY A 41 11.46 3.57 1.62
C GLY A 41 10.40 2.61 1.09
N VAL A 42 9.65 3.02 0.07
CA VAL A 42 8.65 2.16 -0.58
C VAL A 42 9.32 0.94 -1.20
N CYS A 43 10.38 1.15 -1.97
CA CYS A 43 11.10 0.04 -2.62
C CYS A 43 11.62 -0.96 -1.59
N ARG A 44 12.20 -0.48 -0.50
CA ARG A 44 12.72 -1.31 0.58
C ARG A 44 11.59 -2.12 1.27
N GLU A 45 10.51 -1.44 1.67
CA GLU A 45 9.41 -2.09 2.36
C GLU A 45 8.72 -3.14 1.49
N VAL A 46 8.47 -2.82 0.22
CA VAL A 46 7.85 -3.78 -0.70
C VAL A 46 8.73 -5.02 -0.84
N TRP A 47 10.03 -4.83 -1.01
CA TRP A 47 10.94 -5.97 -1.14
C TRP A 47 11.04 -6.79 0.15
N GLU A 48 11.15 -6.14 1.31
CA GLU A 48 11.24 -6.84 2.60
C GLU A 48 9.99 -7.69 2.88
N GLU A 49 8.81 -7.16 2.59
CA GLU A 49 7.55 -7.83 2.91
C GLU A 49 7.08 -8.82 1.86
N THR A 50 7.46 -8.64 0.60
CA THR A 50 6.90 -9.43 -0.51
C THR A 50 7.92 -10.18 -1.35
N GLY A 51 9.19 -9.78 -1.32
CA GLY A 51 10.21 -10.31 -2.22
C GLY A 51 10.17 -9.72 -3.64
N ILE A 52 9.29 -8.77 -3.91
CA ILE A 52 9.15 -8.14 -5.22
C ILE A 52 9.95 -6.84 -5.27
N HIS A 53 10.76 -6.68 -6.31
CA HIS A 53 11.40 -5.41 -6.63
C HIS A 53 10.43 -4.55 -7.43
N VAL A 54 10.42 -3.26 -7.14
CA VAL A 54 9.52 -2.32 -7.83
C VAL A 54 10.25 -1.07 -8.28
N GLU A 55 9.68 -0.44 -9.29
CA GLU A 55 10.01 0.91 -9.72
C GLU A 55 8.85 1.82 -9.33
N VAL A 56 9.16 2.95 -8.69
CA VAL A 56 8.15 3.93 -8.30
C VAL A 56 7.73 4.74 -9.52
N ASP A 57 6.42 4.83 -9.75
CA ASP A 57 5.84 5.65 -10.81
C ASP A 57 5.53 7.06 -10.27
N ARG A 58 4.58 7.17 -9.32
CA ARG A 58 4.17 8.46 -8.79
C ARG A 58 3.45 8.34 -7.45
N LEU A 59 3.39 9.46 -6.73
CA LEU A 59 2.56 9.57 -5.52
C LEU A 59 1.07 9.56 -5.94
N THR A 60 0.28 8.65 -5.37
CA THR A 60 -1.14 8.52 -5.67
C THR A 60 -2.04 8.91 -4.51
N GLY A 61 -1.52 8.98 -3.30
CA GLY A 61 -2.33 9.43 -2.19
C GLY A 61 -1.54 9.71 -0.92
N VAL A 62 -2.17 10.55 -0.10
CA VAL A 62 -1.73 10.88 1.26
C VAL A 62 -2.89 10.57 2.18
N TYR A 63 -2.67 9.75 3.20
CA TYR A 63 -3.74 9.25 4.06
C TYR A 63 -3.34 9.47 5.52
N LYS A 64 -4.18 10.23 6.23
CA LYS A 64 -3.97 10.45 7.67
C LYS A 64 -4.88 9.57 8.49
N ASN A 65 -4.28 8.76 9.36
CA ASN A 65 -5.00 8.07 10.43
C ASN A 65 -5.10 9.02 11.62
N THR A 66 -6.29 9.56 11.87
CA THR A 66 -6.50 10.57 12.91
C THR A 66 -6.44 9.96 14.32
N ALA A 67 -6.73 8.66 14.46
CA ALA A 67 -6.66 7.98 15.75
C ALA A 67 -5.22 7.77 16.22
N ARG A 68 -4.29 7.52 15.27
CA ARG A 68 -2.88 7.25 15.57
C ARG A 68 -1.95 8.42 15.27
N GLY A 69 -2.44 9.45 14.58
CA GLY A 69 -1.60 10.57 14.14
C GLY A 69 -0.57 10.22 13.09
N VAL A 70 -0.77 9.14 12.34
CA VAL A 70 0.16 8.68 11.31
C VAL A 70 -0.28 9.15 9.94
N VAL A 71 0.65 9.73 9.18
CA VAL A 71 0.46 10.06 7.77
C VAL A 71 1.16 9.00 6.93
N ALA A 72 0.42 8.40 6.00
CA ALA A 72 0.93 7.42 5.05
C ALA A 72 0.97 8.02 3.64
N LEU A 73 2.13 7.90 3.00
CA LEU A 73 2.29 8.22 1.59
C LEU A 73 2.17 6.93 0.78
N VAL A 74 1.31 6.91 -0.23
CA VAL A 74 1.15 5.76 -1.12
C VAL A 74 1.63 6.12 -2.51
N PHE A 75 2.55 5.30 -3.01
CA PHE A 75 3.10 5.44 -4.36
C PHE A 75 2.62 4.30 -5.24
N ARG A 76 2.16 4.62 -6.42
CA ARG A 76 1.94 3.62 -7.46
C ARG A 76 3.30 3.13 -7.95
N CYS A 77 3.44 1.81 -8.01
CA CYS A 77 4.68 1.15 -8.40
C CYS A 77 4.42 0.10 -9.48
N LYS A 78 5.47 -0.22 -10.22
CA LYS A 78 5.48 -1.27 -11.22
C LYS A 78 6.45 -2.36 -10.79
N PRO A 79 6.08 -3.66 -10.83
CA PRO A 79 7.01 -4.73 -10.50
C PRO A 79 8.14 -4.78 -11.54
N SER A 80 9.37 -4.97 -11.07
CA SER A 80 10.58 -5.00 -11.90
C SER A 80 11.43 -6.24 -11.70
N GLY A 81 11.03 -7.16 -10.84
CA GLY A 81 11.78 -8.40 -10.60
C GLY A 81 11.44 -9.03 -9.26
N GLY A 82 12.21 -10.05 -8.90
CA GLY A 82 11.99 -10.80 -7.68
C GLY A 82 10.91 -11.86 -7.80
N ALA A 83 10.59 -12.50 -6.68
CA ALA A 83 9.54 -13.50 -6.58
C ALA A 83 8.85 -13.38 -5.24
N GLU A 84 7.54 -13.63 -5.22
CA GLU A 84 6.74 -13.54 -4.00
C GLU A 84 7.27 -14.50 -2.94
N ARG A 85 7.43 -13.98 -1.73
CA ARG A 85 7.79 -14.76 -0.56
C ARG A 85 7.16 -14.17 0.69
N PRO A 86 6.72 -15.01 1.62
CA PRO A 86 6.27 -14.52 2.93
C PRO A 86 7.44 -13.93 3.72
N SER A 87 7.13 -13.20 4.76
CA SER A 87 8.10 -12.66 5.71
C SER A 87 7.62 -12.93 7.13
N PRO A 88 8.42 -12.63 8.17
CA PRO A 88 7.94 -12.75 9.54
C PRO A 88 6.70 -11.90 9.83
N GLU A 89 6.47 -10.84 9.07
CA GLU A 89 5.35 -9.91 9.26
C GLU A 89 4.16 -10.20 8.36
N SER A 90 4.35 -10.99 7.29
CA SER A 90 3.30 -11.32 6.33
C SER A 90 3.23 -12.82 6.05
N THR A 91 2.05 -13.41 6.27
CA THR A 91 1.83 -14.85 6.04
C THR A 91 1.58 -15.18 4.59
N ASP A 92 0.97 -14.27 3.86
CA ASP A 92 0.59 -14.45 2.46
C ASP A 92 0.98 -13.22 1.65
N VAL A 93 1.40 -13.47 0.41
CA VAL A 93 1.70 -12.45 -0.59
C VAL A 93 0.99 -12.86 -1.86
N VAL A 94 -0.02 -12.08 -2.27
CA VAL A 94 -0.86 -12.42 -3.42
C VAL A 94 -1.14 -11.20 -4.28
N TRP A 95 -1.62 -11.47 -5.49
CA TRP A 95 -2.08 -10.46 -6.44
C TRP A 95 -3.60 -10.50 -6.51
N LEU A 96 -4.25 -9.34 -6.25
CA LEU A 96 -5.70 -9.22 -6.26
C LEU A 96 -6.16 -8.28 -7.37
N THR A 97 -7.27 -8.64 -8.01
CA THR A 97 -7.96 -7.72 -8.92
C THR A 97 -8.60 -6.57 -8.13
N PRO A 98 -8.92 -5.42 -8.76
CA PRO A 98 -9.64 -4.35 -8.06
C PRO A 98 -10.94 -4.80 -7.40
N GLY A 99 -11.67 -5.72 -8.02
CA GLY A 99 -12.89 -6.29 -7.45
C GLY A 99 -12.61 -7.07 -6.17
N GLU A 100 -11.56 -7.88 -6.17
CA GLU A 100 -11.14 -8.64 -5.00
C GLU A 100 -10.63 -7.72 -3.87
N VAL A 101 -9.95 -6.64 -4.23
CA VAL A 101 -9.53 -5.60 -3.27
C VAL A 101 -10.75 -5.02 -2.55
N ALA A 102 -11.79 -4.64 -3.30
CA ALA A 102 -13.01 -4.08 -2.73
C ALA A 102 -13.74 -5.09 -1.83
N GLU A 103 -13.68 -6.38 -2.15
CA GLU A 103 -14.33 -7.44 -1.37
C GLU A 103 -13.57 -7.81 -0.09
N ARG A 104 -12.25 -7.92 -0.17
CA ARG A 104 -11.43 -8.55 0.88
C ARG A 104 -10.76 -7.59 1.83
N MET A 105 -10.55 -6.34 1.40
CA MET A 105 -9.81 -5.36 2.18
C MET A 105 -10.76 -4.41 2.90
N GLY A 106 -10.37 -3.97 4.09
CA GLY A 106 -11.09 -2.92 4.80
C GLY A 106 -11.09 -1.62 4.00
N GLU A 107 -12.12 -0.80 4.17
CA GLU A 107 -12.35 0.43 3.39
C GLU A 107 -11.11 1.34 3.33
N VAL A 108 -10.48 1.58 4.46
CA VAL A 108 -9.36 2.53 4.55
C VAL A 108 -8.08 2.04 3.86
N TYR A 109 -7.95 0.75 3.61
CA TYR A 109 -6.84 0.19 2.85
C TYR A 109 -7.20 -0.05 1.39
N ALA A 110 -8.42 -0.52 1.13
CA ALA A 110 -8.90 -0.73 -0.24
C ALA A 110 -8.85 0.57 -1.05
N ILE A 111 -9.27 1.69 -0.46
CA ILE A 111 -9.30 2.98 -1.16
C ILE A 111 -7.91 3.43 -1.62
N ARG A 112 -6.85 3.06 -0.90
CA ARG A 112 -5.48 3.40 -1.26
C ARG A 112 -5.06 2.76 -2.58
N LEU A 113 -5.52 1.54 -2.84
CA LEU A 113 -5.28 0.84 -4.09
C LEU A 113 -6.20 1.36 -5.21
N LEU A 114 -7.47 1.54 -4.90
CA LEU A 114 -8.44 2.02 -5.90
C LEU A 114 -8.12 3.46 -6.35
N ASP A 115 -7.66 4.31 -5.44
CA ASP A 115 -7.19 5.66 -5.78
C ASP A 115 -6.02 5.62 -6.75
N ALA A 116 -5.17 4.58 -6.67
CA ALA A 116 -4.02 4.45 -7.56
C ALA A 116 -4.41 4.19 -9.02
N LEU A 117 -5.66 3.81 -9.28
CA LEU A 117 -6.20 3.64 -10.64
C LEU A 117 -6.70 4.96 -11.23
N ASP A 118 -6.92 5.97 -10.41
CA ASP A 118 -7.41 7.28 -10.86
C ASP A 118 -6.24 8.08 -11.45
N PRO A 119 -6.35 8.56 -12.71
CA PRO A 119 -5.32 9.40 -13.29
C PRO A 119 -5.21 10.79 -12.63
N ASN A 120 -6.26 11.23 -11.92
CA ASN A 120 -6.30 12.51 -11.22
C ASN A 120 -5.79 12.39 -9.78
N THR A 121 -4.53 12.06 -9.62
CA THR A 121 -3.88 11.89 -8.32
C THR A 121 -2.88 13.00 -8.07
N PRO A 122 -2.41 13.21 -6.81
CA PRO A 122 -2.70 12.40 -5.63
C PRO A 122 -4.02 12.79 -4.95
N HIS A 123 -4.65 11.79 -4.30
CA HIS A 123 -5.75 12.03 -3.39
C HIS A 123 -5.23 12.33 -1.98
N VAL A 124 -5.96 13.15 -1.24
CA VAL A 124 -5.67 13.40 0.18
C VAL A 124 -6.91 13.01 0.98
N ARG A 125 -6.77 12.02 1.85
CA ARG A 125 -7.89 11.50 2.63
C ARG A 125 -7.50 11.35 4.10
N SER A 126 -8.50 11.37 4.96
CA SER A 126 -8.35 11.08 6.39
C SER A 126 -9.28 9.97 6.79
N HIS A 127 -8.90 9.21 7.82
CA HIS A 127 -9.71 8.13 8.39
C HIS A 127 -9.42 7.96 9.88
N ASP A 128 -10.29 7.23 10.57
CA ASP A 128 -10.14 6.94 11.99
C ASP A 128 -9.53 5.56 12.29
N GLY A 129 -9.06 4.87 11.26
CA GLY A 129 -8.55 3.49 11.32
C GLY A 129 -9.55 2.48 10.78
N HIS A 130 -10.82 2.84 10.65
CA HIS A 130 -11.90 1.95 10.20
C HIS A 130 -12.72 2.55 9.07
N ARG A 131 -12.99 3.85 9.12
CA ARG A 131 -13.84 4.56 8.16
C ARG A 131 -13.19 5.84 7.67
N LEU A 132 -13.47 6.17 6.41
CA LEU A 132 -13.08 7.45 5.85
C LEU A 132 -13.84 8.59 6.54
N ILE A 133 -13.13 9.70 6.76
CA ILE A 133 -13.70 10.92 7.30
C ILE A 133 -14.04 11.83 6.12
N PRO A 134 -15.29 12.31 5.99
CA PRO A 134 -15.67 13.18 4.90
C PRO A 134 -14.82 14.46 4.88
N THR A 135 -14.42 14.88 3.69
CA THR A 135 -13.71 16.14 3.46
C THR A 135 -14.74 17.28 3.43
N ARG A 136 -14.38 18.39 4.03
CA ARG A 136 -15.22 19.60 4.02
C ARG A 136 -15.00 20.42 2.75
#